data_9abd4cee50fb22eeb99a4e03c6d3603d
#
_entry.id   9abd4cee50fb22eeb99a4e03c6d3603d
#
_cell.length_a   1.000
_cell.length_b   1.000
_cell.length_c   1.000
_cell.angle_alpha   90.00
_cell.angle_beta   90.00
_cell.angle_gamma   90.00
#
_symmetry.space_group_name_H-M   'P 1'
#
loop_
_entity.id
_entity.type
_entity.pdbx_description
1 polymer ?
#
loop_
_entity_poly.entity_id
_entity_poly.type
_entity_poly.pdbx_seq_one_letter_code
_entity_poly.pdbx_strand_id
1 'polypeptide(L)'
;MNKPYVVFAAGVFLVAAVTQISRSAQTAVEVVSKSEKIPRNFKTYSLFLVCNPQWLAPEKSEGLYGLYKSFENFGRTIGDDNAAVWFWKARRPAHDPALAENVDVERSVPFCQAWQLRPSEGPHLVVTSTYPDESNLSSGLPKGSAVYGLGNMTPMEISGLLTKLTDELVQKRQVESSPPATAAAPLALWVRLLDATQRTINAFGCAWTFKIEAGIVNADLHACKTE
;
A
#
# COMPACT_ATOMS: atom_id res chain seq x y z
N MET A 1 -34.98 36.71 -68.36
CA MET A 1 -34.99 35.35 -67.76
C MET A 1 -33.77 35.22 -66.87
N ASN A 2 -33.92 35.56 -65.59
CA ASN A 2 -32.82 35.50 -64.57
C ASN A 2 -32.94 34.21 -63.79
N LYS A 3 -31.91 33.35 -63.87
CA LYS A 3 -31.80 32.14 -63.05
C LYS A 3 -31.12 32.52 -61.68
N PRO A 4 -31.67 32.11 -60.55
CA PRO A 4 -31.00 32.28 -59.28
C PRO A 4 -29.96 31.15 -59.06
N TYR A 5 -28.76 31.54 -58.66
CA TYR A 5 -27.72 30.61 -58.17
C TYR A 5 -27.98 30.33 -56.71
N VAL A 6 -28.16 29.04 -56.38
CA VAL A 6 -28.21 28.57 -55.00
C VAL A 6 -26.76 28.23 -54.59
N VAL A 7 -26.24 29.00 -53.61
CA VAL A 7 -24.94 28.73 -53.00
C VAL A 7 -25.15 27.79 -51.81
N PHE A 8 -24.70 26.55 -51.95
CA PHE A 8 -24.63 25.61 -50.85
C PHE A 8 -23.36 25.93 -50.01
N ALA A 9 -23.56 26.47 -48.82
CA ALA A 9 -22.48 26.57 -47.82
C ALA A 9 -22.31 25.19 -47.16
N ALA A 10 -21.24 24.50 -47.51
CA ALA A 10 -20.84 23.27 -46.83
C ALA A 10 -20.21 23.63 -45.46
N GLY A 11 -20.99 23.46 -44.42
CA GLY A 11 -20.48 23.57 -43.04
C GLY A 11 -19.56 22.39 -42.73
N VAL A 12 -18.29 22.66 -42.62
CA VAL A 12 -17.32 21.66 -42.10
C VAL A 12 -17.45 21.60 -40.57
N PHE A 13 -18.16 20.58 -40.08
CA PHE A 13 -18.15 20.26 -38.64
C PHE A 13 -16.80 19.58 -38.30
N LEU A 14 -15.91 20.36 -37.74
CA LEU A 14 -14.71 19.86 -37.06
C LEU A 14 -15.14 19.17 -35.75
N VAL A 15 -15.35 17.85 -35.83
CA VAL A 15 -15.49 17.04 -34.61
C VAL A 15 -14.10 16.92 -33.98
N ALA A 16 -13.82 17.77 -33.00
CA ALA A 16 -12.69 17.61 -32.14
C ALA A 16 -12.91 16.32 -31.32
N ALA A 17 -12.33 15.22 -31.79
CA ALA A 17 -12.22 14.00 -31.00
C ALA A 17 -11.30 14.31 -29.81
N VAL A 18 -11.90 14.64 -28.67
CA VAL A 18 -11.21 14.65 -27.39
C VAL A 18 -10.88 13.19 -27.09
N THR A 19 -9.69 12.76 -27.49
CA THR A 19 -9.09 11.52 -26.98
C THR A 19 -8.89 11.73 -25.48
N GLN A 20 -9.90 11.32 -24.70
CA GLN A 20 -9.69 11.03 -23.29
C GLN A 20 -8.66 9.91 -23.26
N ILE A 21 -7.41 10.30 -23.03
CA ILE A 21 -6.38 9.39 -22.60
C ILE A 21 -6.88 8.91 -21.22
N SER A 22 -7.58 7.78 -21.23
CA SER A 22 -7.83 7.01 -20.03
C SER A 22 -6.44 6.68 -19.51
N ARG A 23 -5.95 7.50 -18.55
CA ARG A 23 -4.86 7.09 -17.71
C ARG A 23 -5.38 5.84 -17.01
N SER A 24 -5.04 4.67 -17.55
CA SER A 24 -5.10 3.45 -16.75
C SER A 24 -4.36 3.82 -15.47
N ALA A 25 -5.10 3.88 -14.37
CA ALA A 25 -4.54 4.09 -13.05
C ALA A 25 -3.57 2.92 -12.83
N GLN A 26 -2.31 3.12 -13.21
CA GLN A 26 -1.25 2.21 -12.84
C GLN A 26 -1.12 2.38 -11.34
N THR A 27 -1.63 1.40 -10.61
CA THR A 27 -1.30 1.22 -9.20
C THR A 27 0.23 1.22 -9.16
N ALA A 28 0.79 2.34 -8.75
CA ALA A 28 2.22 2.50 -8.70
C ALA A 28 2.74 1.69 -7.52
N VAL A 29 3.16 0.48 -7.80
CA VAL A 29 4.08 -0.20 -6.91
C VAL A 29 5.43 0.44 -7.13
N GLU A 30 5.66 1.48 -6.37
CA GLU A 30 6.89 2.24 -6.44
C GLU A 30 7.97 1.50 -5.67
N VAL A 31 8.82 0.84 -6.42
CA VAL A 31 10.14 0.41 -5.93
C VAL A 31 10.99 1.67 -5.84
N VAL A 32 11.13 2.20 -4.64
CA VAL A 32 11.90 3.43 -4.43
C VAL A 32 13.36 3.06 -4.24
N SER A 33 14.16 3.19 -5.28
CA SER A 33 15.61 3.04 -5.20
C SER A 33 16.24 4.18 -4.39
N LYS A 34 17.50 4.02 -3.97
CA LYS A 34 18.21 4.98 -3.09
C LYS A 34 18.20 6.45 -3.60
N SER A 35 18.04 6.65 -4.91
CA SER A 35 17.99 7.98 -5.56
C SER A 35 16.57 8.49 -5.81
N GLU A 36 15.55 7.69 -5.63
CA GLU A 36 14.17 8.04 -5.95
C GLU A 36 13.42 8.50 -4.68
N LYS A 37 12.59 9.52 -4.84
CA LYS A 37 11.71 9.99 -3.76
C LYS A 37 10.40 9.20 -3.77
N ILE A 38 9.78 9.06 -2.60
CA ILE A 38 8.41 8.53 -2.52
C ILE A 38 7.49 9.44 -3.36
N PRO A 39 6.64 8.88 -4.24
CA PRO A 39 5.76 9.68 -5.09
C PRO A 39 4.71 10.44 -4.26
N ARG A 40 4.37 11.68 -4.66
CA ARG A 40 3.52 12.57 -3.83
C ARG A 40 2.02 12.53 -4.14
N ASN A 41 1.61 11.99 -5.26
CA ASN A 41 0.25 12.19 -5.79
C ASN A 41 -0.72 11.06 -5.44
N PHE A 42 -0.55 10.44 -4.28
CA PHE A 42 -1.41 9.36 -3.80
C PHE A 42 -2.20 9.80 -2.56
N LYS A 43 -3.38 9.24 -2.38
CA LYS A 43 -4.22 9.49 -1.19
C LYS A 43 -3.82 8.62 -0.01
N THR A 44 -3.21 7.46 -0.29
CA THR A 44 -2.73 6.53 0.72
C THR A 44 -1.38 5.96 0.32
N TYR A 45 -0.64 5.52 1.32
CA TYR A 45 0.68 4.94 1.19
C TYR A 45 0.74 3.67 2.02
N SER A 46 1.19 2.59 1.42
CA SER A 46 1.50 1.34 2.11
C SER A 46 3.02 1.18 2.12
N LEU A 47 3.65 1.24 3.28
CA LEU A 47 5.10 1.12 3.41
C LEU A 47 5.44 -0.22 4.08
N PHE A 48 6.34 -0.98 3.47
CA PHE A 48 6.94 -2.13 4.11
C PHE A 48 8.31 -1.72 4.68
N LEU A 49 8.39 -1.63 6.01
CA LEU A 49 9.54 -1.10 6.73
C LEU A 49 10.28 -2.23 7.45
N VAL A 50 11.56 -2.43 7.13
CA VAL A 50 12.43 -3.36 7.83
C VAL A 50 13.21 -2.59 8.89
N CYS A 51 12.75 -2.65 10.14
CA CYS A 51 13.37 -1.93 11.26
C CYS A 51 14.55 -2.68 11.88
N ASN A 52 14.66 -3.99 11.65
CA ASN A 52 15.73 -4.83 12.16
C ASN A 52 16.43 -5.56 11.00
N PRO A 53 17.71 -5.26 10.72
CA PRO A 53 18.44 -5.93 9.63
C PRO A 53 18.59 -7.43 9.83
N GLN A 54 18.57 -7.94 11.08
CA GLN A 54 18.65 -9.37 11.37
C GLN A 54 17.46 -10.16 10.82
N TRP A 55 16.34 -9.49 10.51
CA TRP A 55 15.21 -10.13 9.85
C TRP A 55 15.53 -10.57 8.42
N LEU A 56 16.54 -9.97 7.78
CA LEU A 56 17.02 -10.32 6.44
C LEU A 56 18.18 -11.31 6.45
N ALA A 57 18.48 -11.92 7.59
CA ALA A 57 19.51 -12.95 7.66
C ALA A 57 19.22 -14.09 6.66
N PRO A 58 20.25 -14.70 6.06
CA PRO A 58 20.07 -15.68 4.97
C PRO A 58 19.09 -16.79 5.29
N GLU A 59 19.13 -17.29 6.52
CA GLU A 59 18.23 -18.34 7.02
C GLU A 59 16.76 -17.92 7.12
N LYS A 60 16.50 -16.61 7.08
CA LYS A 60 15.14 -16.03 7.17
C LYS A 60 14.67 -15.41 5.86
N SER A 61 15.52 -15.27 4.86
CA SER A 61 15.20 -14.59 3.61
C SER A 61 14.45 -15.45 2.60
N GLU A 62 14.31 -16.74 2.89
CA GLU A 62 13.51 -17.64 2.05
C GLU A 62 12.08 -17.12 1.92
N GLY A 63 11.56 -17.06 0.69
CA GLY A 63 10.23 -16.55 0.41
C GLY A 63 10.11 -15.02 0.27
N LEU A 64 11.22 -14.26 0.39
CA LEU A 64 11.18 -12.79 0.30
C LEU A 64 10.60 -12.27 -1.01
N TYR A 65 10.84 -12.96 -2.13
CA TYR A 65 10.24 -12.61 -3.41
C TYR A 65 8.72 -12.80 -3.41
N GLY A 66 8.25 -13.90 -2.83
CA GLY A 66 6.81 -14.16 -2.65
C GLY A 66 6.15 -13.09 -1.78
N LEU A 67 6.80 -12.72 -0.69
CA LEU A 67 6.36 -11.63 0.18
C LEU A 67 6.26 -10.30 -0.59
N TYR A 68 7.29 -9.95 -1.35
CA TYR A 68 7.28 -8.74 -2.17
C TYR A 68 6.08 -8.72 -3.13
N LYS A 69 5.79 -9.86 -3.77
CA LYS A 69 4.63 -9.99 -4.67
C LYS A 69 3.29 -9.91 -3.93
N SER A 70 3.19 -10.50 -2.75
CA SER A 70 1.98 -10.39 -1.93
C SER A 70 1.77 -8.96 -1.42
N PHE A 71 2.84 -8.24 -1.05
CA PHE A 71 2.78 -6.83 -0.70
C PHE A 71 2.35 -5.95 -1.88
N GLU A 72 2.88 -6.21 -3.07
CA GLU A 72 2.47 -5.53 -4.30
C GLU A 72 0.97 -5.71 -4.54
N ASN A 73 0.47 -6.93 -4.41
CA ASN A 73 -0.94 -7.25 -4.60
C ASN A 73 -1.84 -6.61 -3.52
N PHE A 74 -1.41 -6.65 -2.27
CA PHE A 74 -2.10 -5.96 -1.17
C PHE A 74 -2.22 -4.46 -1.44
N GLY A 75 -1.15 -3.80 -1.85
CA GLY A 75 -1.15 -2.38 -2.18
C GLY A 75 -2.13 -2.02 -3.30
N ARG A 76 -2.23 -2.86 -4.34
CA ARG A 76 -3.22 -2.69 -5.41
C ARG A 76 -4.65 -2.88 -4.91
N THR A 77 -4.86 -3.80 -3.98
CA THR A 77 -6.19 -4.07 -3.43
C THR A 77 -6.70 -2.94 -2.56
N ILE A 78 -5.83 -2.19 -1.90
CA ILE A 78 -6.21 -0.97 -1.17
C ILE A 78 -6.86 0.04 -2.13
N GLY A 79 -6.33 0.23 -3.32
CA GLY A 79 -6.93 1.05 -4.37
C GLY A 79 -5.92 1.71 -5.30
N ASP A 80 -6.43 2.31 -6.38
CA ASP A 80 -5.61 2.94 -7.42
C ASP A 80 -4.90 4.21 -6.94
N ASP A 81 -5.42 4.84 -5.89
CA ASP A 81 -4.83 6.01 -5.23
C ASP A 81 -3.85 5.63 -4.10
N ASN A 82 -3.41 4.37 -4.02
CA ASN A 82 -2.44 3.89 -3.04
C ASN A 82 -1.07 3.68 -3.67
N ALA A 83 -0.03 4.25 -3.05
CA ALA A 83 1.36 3.92 -3.37
C ALA A 83 1.86 2.81 -2.45
N ALA A 84 2.23 1.67 -3.00
CA ALA A 84 2.90 0.61 -2.25
C ALA A 84 4.42 0.83 -2.34
N VAL A 85 5.05 1.14 -1.21
CA VAL A 85 6.45 1.55 -1.10
C VAL A 85 7.29 0.48 -0.45
N TRP A 86 8.32 0.04 -1.18
CA TRP A 86 9.35 -0.85 -0.70
C TRP A 86 10.72 -0.29 -1.04
N PHE A 87 11.59 -0.13 -0.06
CA PHE A 87 12.90 0.49 -0.26
C PHE A 87 13.94 -0.51 -0.74
N TRP A 88 14.63 -0.16 -1.86
CA TRP A 88 15.69 -0.94 -2.45
C TRP A 88 16.99 -0.12 -2.57
N LYS A 89 18.15 -0.76 -2.40
CA LYS A 89 19.48 -0.13 -2.58
C LYS A 89 19.76 0.19 -4.03
N ALA A 90 19.34 -0.68 -4.94
CA ALA A 90 19.54 -0.53 -6.37
C ALA A 90 18.22 -0.74 -7.13
N ARG A 91 18.22 -0.34 -8.40
CA ARG A 91 17.06 -0.58 -9.26
C ARG A 91 16.77 -2.07 -9.35
N ARG A 92 15.53 -2.45 -9.15
CA ARG A 92 14.99 -3.79 -9.03
C ARG A 92 15.66 -4.83 -9.94
N PRO A 93 16.24 -5.90 -9.40
CA PRO A 93 16.54 -7.10 -10.16
C PRO A 93 15.27 -7.93 -10.34
N ALA A 94 14.97 -8.33 -11.56
CA ALA A 94 13.68 -8.96 -11.89
C ALA A 94 13.48 -10.35 -11.25
N HIS A 95 14.54 -11.08 -10.86
CA HIS A 95 14.48 -12.45 -10.31
C HIS A 95 15.75 -12.81 -9.52
N ASP A 96 16.23 -11.93 -8.64
CA ASP A 96 17.51 -12.13 -7.98
C ASP A 96 17.37 -12.94 -6.68
N PRO A 97 18.09 -14.06 -6.50
CA PRO A 97 18.22 -14.73 -5.21
C PRO A 97 18.88 -13.86 -4.13
N ALA A 98 19.65 -12.83 -4.50
CA ALA A 98 20.21 -11.83 -3.59
C ALA A 98 19.22 -10.72 -3.18
N LEU A 99 17.93 -10.98 -3.24
CA LEU A 99 16.89 -9.98 -2.95
C LEU A 99 17.05 -9.36 -1.56
N ALA A 100 17.44 -10.16 -0.56
CA ALA A 100 17.62 -9.69 0.83
C ALA A 100 18.73 -8.63 0.94
N GLU A 101 19.84 -8.79 0.21
CA GLU A 101 20.96 -7.86 0.22
C GLU A 101 20.60 -6.51 -0.40
N ASN A 102 19.61 -6.52 -1.28
CA ASN A 102 19.16 -5.32 -2.01
C ASN A 102 18.08 -4.52 -1.26
N VAL A 103 17.51 -5.06 -0.16
CA VAL A 103 16.57 -4.29 0.68
C VAL A 103 17.30 -3.16 1.37
N ASP A 104 16.79 -1.94 1.25
CA ASP A 104 17.38 -0.75 1.90
C ASP A 104 16.83 -0.55 3.32
N VAL A 105 17.45 -1.26 4.27
CA VAL A 105 17.12 -1.13 5.70
C VAL A 105 17.47 0.26 6.22
N GLU A 106 18.59 0.85 5.77
CA GLU A 106 19.04 2.17 6.22
C GLU A 106 17.98 3.24 5.96
N ARG A 107 17.22 3.09 4.88
CA ARG A 107 16.14 4.01 4.55
C ARG A 107 14.86 3.76 5.36
N SER A 108 14.64 2.52 5.83
CA SER A 108 13.52 2.19 6.72
C SER A 108 13.74 2.71 8.15
N VAL A 109 14.98 2.71 8.64
CA VAL A 109 15.32 3.04 10.04
C VAL A 109 14.82 4.42 10.50
N PRO A 110 14.96 5.52 9.73
CA PRO A 110 14.43 6.82 10.12
C PRO A 110 12.91 6.81 10.35
N PHE A 111 12.15 6.08 9.53
CA PHE A 111 10.71 5.90 9.74
C PHE A 111 10.42 5.14 11.03
N CYS A 112 11.14 4.05 11.26
CA CYS A 112 10.97 3.24 12.46
C CYS A 112 11.22 4.07 13.74
N GLN A 113 12.28 4.89 13.74
CA GLN A 113 12.62 5.76 14.86
C GLN A 113 11.58 6.87 15.05
N ALA A 114 11.25 7.60 14.00
CA ALA A 114 10.31 8.73 14.07
C ALA A 114 8.90 8.25 14.48
N TRP A 115 8.44 7.14 13.95
CA TRP A 115 7.11 6.59 14.22
C TRP A 115 7.07 5.65 15.44
N GLN A 116 8.19 5.52 16.15
CA GLN A 116 8.31 4.71 17.38
C GLN A 116 7.92 3.24 17.16
N LEU A 117 8.22 2.71 15.95
CA LEU A 117 8.01 1.31 15.64
C LEU A 117 9.09 0.47 16.32
N ARG A 118 8.70 -0.56 17.04
CA ARG A 118 9.64 -1.38 17.83
C ARG A 118 10.37 -2.36 16.92
N PRO A 119 11.72 -2.34 16.84
CA PRO A 119 12.47 -3.30 16.05
C PRO A 119 12.24 -4.76 16.45
N SER A 120 11.90 -5.03 17.73
CA SER A 120 11.55 -6.36 18.22
C SER A 120 10.22 -6.89 17.68
N GLU A 121 9.35 -6.01 17.20
CA GLU A 121 8.10 -6.38 16.54
C GLU A 121 8.30 -6.68 15.04
N GLY A 122 9.54 -6.84 14.59
CA GLY A 122 9.95 -7.29 13.27
C GLY A 122 9.86 -6.23 12.18
N PRO A 123 9.60 -6.62 10.92
CA PRO A 123 9.19 -5.68 9.91
C PRO A 123 7.79 -5.18 10.21
N HIS A 124 7.50 -3.99 9.69
CA HIS A 124 6.19 -3.36 9.85
C HIS A 124 5.58 -3.07 8.48
N LEU A 125 4.29 -3.33 8.35
CA LEU A 125 3.49 -2.79 7.27
C LEU A 125 2.71 -1.60 7.81
N VAL A 126 2.97 -0.42 7.28
CA VAL A 126 2.27 0.81 7.63
C VAL A 126 1.41 1.26 6.46
N VAL A 127 0.11 1.44 6.70
CA VAL A 127 -0.79 2.09 5.75
C VAL A 127 -1.14 3.47 6.31
N THR A 128 -0.94 4.53 5.55
CA THR A 128 -1.19 5.90 6.01
C THR A 128 -1.83 6.75 4.92
N SER A 129 -2.68 7.71 5.32
CA SER A 129 -3.21 8.76 4.44
C SER A 129 -2.33 10.01 4.40
N THR A 130 -1.27 10.05 5.21
CA THR A 130 -0.32 11.15 5.24
C THR A 130 0.87 10.83 4.35
N TYR A 131 1.29 11.80 3.53
CA TYR A 131 2.51 11.66 2.72
C TYR A 131 3.73 11.41 3.63
N PRO A 132 4.46 10.31 3.44
CA PRO A 132 5.62 9.97 4.26
C PRO A 132 6.86 10.74 3.77
N ASP A 133 6.99 12.02 4.18
CA ASP A 133 8.09 12.88 3.79
C ASP A 133 9.37 12.50 4.56
N GLU A 134 10.31 11.86 3.88
CA GLU A 134 11.59 11.43 4.44
C GLU A 134 12.44 12.59 5.00
N SER A 135 12.26 13.79 4.45
CA SER A 135 12.99 14.99 4.90
C SER A 135 12.37 15.65 6.14
N ASN A 136 11.13 15.28 6.49
CA ASN A 136 10.38 15.89 7.58
C ASN A 136 9.43 14.87 8.24
N LEU A 137 10.01 13.79 8.78
CA LEU A 137 9.24 12.79 9.50
C LEU A 137 8.74 13.36 10.83
N SER A 138 7.43 13.32 11.02
CA SER A 138 6.82 13.68 12.31
C SER A 138 7.19 12.68 13.39
N SER A 139 7.34 13.15 14.62
CA SER A 139 7.46 12.26 15.77
C SER A 139 6.14 11.57 16.07
N GLY A 140 6.17 10.25 16.16
CA GLY A 140 4.98 9.41 16.31
C GLY A 140 4.31 9.07 14.99
N LEU A 141 3.43 8.08 15.05
CA LEU A 141 2.69 7.60 13.90
C LEU A 141 1.77 8.70 13.34
N PRO A 142 1.75 8.94 12.01
CA PRO A 142 0.87 9.93 11.43
C PRO A 142 -0.61 9.61 11.73
N LYS A 143 -1.42 10.64 11.95
CA LYS A 143 -2.87 10.46 12.05
C LYS A 143 -3.42 9.83 10.76
N GLY A 144 -4.40 8.97 10.87
CA GLY A 144 -4.92 8.23 9.72
C GLY A 144 -3.93 7.16 9.26
N SER A 145 -3.44 6.35 10.19
CA SER A 145 -2.54 5.24 9.91
C SER A 145 -3.01 3.94 10.55
N ALA A 146 -2.65 2.84 9.89
CA ALA A 146 -2.73 1.49 10.43
C ALA A 146 -1.35 0.85 10.37
N VAL A 147 -0.96 0.13 11.41
CA VAL A 147 0.33 -0.55 11.51
C VAL A 147 0.11 -2.01 11.83
N TYR A 148 0.78 -2.85 11.05
CA TYR A 148 0.96 -4.27 11.33
C TYR A 148 2.39 -4.49 11.81
N GLY A 149 2.56 -4.84 13.08
CA GLY A 149 3.82 -5.33 13.62
C GLY A 149 3.92 -6.81 13.31
N LEU A 150 4.84 -7.20 12.45
CA LEU A 150 4.88 -8.54 11.86
C LEU A 150 5.80 -9.50 12.66
N GLY A 151 6.33 -9.04 13.77
CA GLY A 151 7.02 -9.84 14.77
C GLY A 151 8.14 -10.70 14.22
N ASN A 152 8.15 -11.96 14.65
CA ASN A 152 9.11 -12.95 14.22
C ASN A 152 8.64 -13.77 13.00
N MET A 153 7.59 -13.32 12.33
CA MET A 153 7.09 -14.00 11.14
C MET A 153 8.15 -14.06 10.05
N THR A 154 8.24 -15.21 9.41
CA THR A 154 9.06 -15.41 8.22
C THR A 154 8.45 -14.68 7.01
N PRO A 155 9.22 -14.39 5.95
CA PRO A 155 8.67 -13.83 4.71
C PRO A 155 7.51 -14.62 4.13
N MET A 156 7.55 -15.96 4.25
CA MET A 156 6.49 -16.84 3.77
C MET A 156 5.20 -16.67 4.58
N GLU A 157 5.29 -16.58 5.90
CA GLU A 157 4.14 -16.36 6.78
C GLU A 157 3.52 -14.98 6.55
N ILE A 158 4.34 -13.94 6.40
CA ILE A 158 3.85 -12.59 6.06
C ILE A 158 3.20 -12.57 4.69
N SER A 159 3.77 -13.28 3.70
CA SER A 159 3.15 -13.45 2.38
C SER A 159 1.76 -14.06 2.48
N GLY A 160 1.61 -15.12 3.29
CA GLY A 160 0.33 -15.75 3.56
C GLY A 160 -0.67 -14.80 4.24
N LEU A 161 -0.23 -14.04 5.24
CA LEU A 161 -1.05 -13.02 5.92
C LEU A 161 -1.54 -11.96 4.94
N LEU A 162 -0.64 -11.39 4.11
CA LEU A 162 -0.99 -10.37 3.13
C LEU A 162 -1.96 -10.91 2.06
N THR A 163 -1.78 -12.16 1.62
CA THR A 163 -2.70 -12.82 0.69
C THR A 163 -4.09 -12.92 1.30
N LYS A 164 -4.19 -13.38 2.54
CA LYS A 164 -5.48 -13.52 3.22
C LYS A 164 -6.16 -12.17 3.48
N LEU A 165 -5.40 -11.15 3.90
CA LEU A 165 -5.92 -9.78 4.03
C LEU A 165 -6.43 -9.25 2.69
N THR A 166 -5.72 -9.51 1.60
CA THR A 166 -6.12 -9.15 0.24
C THR A 166 -7.46 -9.80 -0.14
N ASP A 167 -7.60 -11.09 0.10
CA ASP A 167 -8.83 -11.83 -0.20
C ASP A 167 -10.03 -11.28 0.57
N GLU A 168 -9.88 -10.99 1.86
CA GLU A 168 -10.93 -10.39 2.69
C GLU A 168 -11.33 -8.99 2.19
N LEU A 169 -10.34 -8.17 1.78
CA LEU A 169 -10.57 -6.84 1.23
C LEU A 169 -11.32 -6.90 -0.12
N VAL A 170 -10.99 -7.88 -0.98
CA VAL A 170 -11.66 -8.09 -2.27
C VAL A 170 -13.10 -8.55 -2.09
N GLN A 171 -13.34 -9.53 -1.21
CA GLN A 171 -14.69 -10.05 -0.96
C GLN A 171 -15.64 -8.93 -0.50
N LYS A 172 -15.18 -8.02 0.33
CA LYS A 172 -15.99 -6.87 0.77
C LYS A 172 -16.29 -5.86 -0.35
N ARG A 173 -15.33 -5.61 -1.24
CA ARG A 173 -15.58 -4.75 -2.39
C ARG A 173 -16.73 -5.24 -3.27
N GLN A 174 -16.87 -6.55 -3.40
CA GLN A 174 -17.95 -7.16 -4.19
C GLN A 174 -19.33 -7.05 -3.51
N VAL A 175 -19.37 -7.06 -2.19
CA VAL A 175 -20.64 -6.92 -1.44
C VAL A 175 -21.12 -5.46 -1.38
N GLU A 176 -20.19 -4.50 -1.36
CA GLU A 176 -20.48 -3.06 -1.27
C GLU A 176 -20.68 -2.37 -2.63
N SER A 177 -20.82 -3.12 -3.73
CA SER A 177 -20.97 -2.58 -5.10
C SER A 177 -22.25 -1.79 -5.37
N SER A 178 -22.89 -1.23 -4.35
CA SER A 178 -23.89 -0.16 -4.45
C SER A 178 -23.29 1.13 -3.88
N PRO A 179 -23.10 2.18 -4.69
CA PRO A 179 -22.37 3.36 -4.25
C PRO A 179 -23.25 4.29 -3.41
N PRO A 180 -22.81 4.73 -2.26
CA PRO A 180 -22.99 6.12 -1.88
C PRO A 180 -21.71 6.88 -2.28
N ALA A 181 -21.76 7.53 -3.42
CA ALA A 181 -20.83 8.60 -3.71
C ALA A 181 -20.94 9.64 -2.61
N THR A 182 -19.83 10.03 -2.05
CA THR A 182 -19.46 11.31 -1.45
C THR A 182 -18.74 11.15 -0.11
N ALA A 183 -17.60 11.79 0.03
CA ALA A 183 -16.86 12.18 1.26
C ALA A 183 -16.41 11.08 2.26
N ALA A 184 -16.85 9.85 2.18
CA ALA A 184 -16.57 8.80 3.15
C ALA A 184 -15.41 7.84 2.73
N ALA A 185 -14.76 8.08 1.60
CA ALA A 185 -13.79 7.13 1.04
C ALA A 185 -12.61 6.76 1.97
N PRO A 186 -11.97 7.70 2.70
CA PRO A 186 -10.90 7.34 3.63
C PRO A 186 -11.41 6.52 4.82
N LEU A 187 -12.54 6.89 5.38
CA LEU A 187 -13.13 6.17 6.52
C LEU A 187 -13.51 4.74 6.14
N ALA A 188 -14.06 4.55 4.94
CA ALA A 188 -14.41 3.23 4.42
C ALA A 188 -13.19 2.31 4.29
N LEU A 189 -12.02 2.84 3.93
CA LEU A 189 -10.77 2.07 3.89
C LEU A 189 -10.39 1.55 5.28
N TRP A 190 -10.40 2.43 6.29
CA TRP A 190 -9.99 2.06 7.64
C TRP A 190 -10.91 1.03 8.27
N VAL A 191 -12.21 1.15 8.04
CA VAL A 191 -13.20 0.15 8.49
C VAL A 191 -12.97 -1.19 7.80
N ARG A 192 -12.71 -1.20 6.49
CA ARG A 192 -12.41 -2.43 5.74
C ARG A 192 -11.12 -3.10 6.22
N LEU A 193 -10.06 -2.31 6.45
CA LEU A 193 -8.80 -2.83 7.00
C LEU A 193 -9.00 -3.46 8.38
N LEU A 194 -9.71 -2.77 9.28
CA LEU A 194 -9.99 -3.29 10.61
C LEU A 194 -10.78 -4.61 10.55
N ASP A 195 -11.83 -4.67 9.76
CA ASP A 195 -12.66 -5.85 9.65
C ASP A 195 -11.94 -7.03 8.97
N ALA A 196 -11.18 -6.80 7.89
CA ALA A 196 -10.32 -7.81 7.29
C ALA A 196 -9.30 -8.35 8.30
N THR A 197 -8.70 -7.46 9.10
CA THR A 197 -7.76 -7.82 10.16
C THR A 197 -8.42 -8.65 11.25
N GLN A 198 -9.60 -8.27 11.72
CA GLN A 198 -10.34 -9.04 12.73
C GLN A 198 -10.66 -10.47 12.27
N ARG A 199 -10.92 -10.67 10.98
CA ARG A 199 -11.17 -12.01 10.42
C ARG A 199 -9.91 -12.83 10.25
N THR A 200 -8.76 -12.19 10.10
CA THR A 200 -7.49 -12.87 9.86
C THR A 200 -6.66 -13.04 11.12
N ILE A 201 -7.01 -12.35 12.23
CA ILE A 201 -6.14 -12.23 13.41
C ILE A 201 -5.72 -13.58 14.00
N ASN A 202 -6.60 -14.57 13.96
CA ASN A 202 -6.33 -15.89 14.52
C ASN A 202 -5.73 -16.88 13.49
N ALA A 203 -5.50 -16.44 12.25
CA ALA A 203 -5.09 -17.34 11.17
C ALA A 203 -3.59 -17.67 11.18
N PHE A 204 -2.75 -16.82 11.78
CA PHE A 204 -1.29 -16.90 11.74
C PHE A 204 -0.63 -16.90 13.14
N GLY A 205 -1.35 -17.35 14.16
CA GLY A 205 -0.83 -17.45 15.53
C GLY A 205 -0.56 -16.10 16.18
N CYS A 206 0.25 -16.11 17.25
CA CYS A 206 0.52 -14.95 18.10
C CYS A 206 1.64 -14.02 17.60
N ALA A 207 2.07 -14.18 16.36
CA ALA A 207 3.33 -13.59 15.89
C ALA A 207 3.19 -12.13 15.43
N TRP A 208 2.00 -11.55 15.42
CA TRP A 208 1.79 -10.22 14.85
C TRP A 208 0.77 -9.38 15.62
N THR A 209 0.85 -8.07 15.46
CA THR A 209 -0.02 -7.07 16.08
C THR A 209 -0.59 -6.15 15.01
N PHE A 210 -1.73 -5.54 15.32
CA PHE A 210 -2.34 -4.52 14.46
C PHE A 210 -2.84 -3.35 15.31
N LYS A 211 -2.42 -2.16 14.94
CA LYS A 211 -2.89 -0.90 15.52
C LYS A 211 -3.41 0.02 14.43
N ILE A 212 -4.55 0.65 14.66
CA ILE A 212 -5.12 1.65 13.77
C ILE A 212 -5.52 2.89 14.55
N GLU A 213 -5.14 4.05 14.04
CA GLU A 213 -5.50 5.38 14.55
C GLU A 213 -5.99 6.25 13.39
N ALA A 214 -7.26 6.15 13.03
CA ALA A 214 -7.83 6.82 11.86
C ALA A 214 -9.15 7.55 12.20
N GLY A 215 -9.03 8.66 12.92
CA GLY A 215 -10.17 9.47 13.33
C GLY A 215 -11.05 8.74 14.35
N ILE A 216 -12.26 8.35 13.95
CA ILE A 216 -13.18 7.59 14.82
C ILE A 216 -12.89 6.09 14.83
N VAL A 217 -12.01 5.59 13.95
CA VAL A 217 -11.61 4.19 13.89
C VAL A 217 -10.32 4.03 14.66
N ASN A 218 -10.41 3.50 15.86
CA ASN A 218 -9.26 3.21 16.71
C ASN A 218 -9.37 1.77 17.21
N ALA A 219 -8.32 0.99 17.02
CA ALA A 219 -8.23 -0.36 17.54
C ALA A 219 -6.76 -0.74 17.76
N ASP A 220 -6.53 -1.57 18.74
CA ASP A 220 -5.27 -2.24 19.02
C ASP A 220 -5.55 -3.72 19.20
N LEU A 221 -5.13 -4.54 18.24
CA LEU A 221 -5.42 -5.95 18.18
C LEU A 221 -4.12 -6.76 18.29
N HIS A 222 -4.14 -7.76 19.13
CA HIS A 222 -3.07 -8.74 19.25
C HIS A 222 -3.60 -10.11 18.81
N ALA A 223 -2.80 -10.85 18.04
CA ALA A 223 -3.16 -12.18 17.55
C ALA A 223 -3.43 -13.18 18.69
N CYS A 224 -2.89 -12.93 19.90
CA CYS A 224 -3.21 -13.71 21.08
C CYS A 224 -3.53 -12.79 22.26
N LYS A 225 -4.48 -13.22 23.11
CA LYS A 225 -4.63 -12.62 24.43
C LYS A 225 -3.40 -13.00 25.24
N THR A 226 -2.67 -12.00 25.76
CA THR A 226 -1.75 -12.22 26.86
C THR A 226 -2.60 -12.60 28.06
N GLU A 227 -2.51 -13.86 28.50
CA GLU A 227 -3.05 -14.28 29.80
C GLU A 227 -2.36 -13.56 30.93
#